data_27649cfb6f4f36bdd09dcf0dfd56f1b3
#
_entry.id   27649cfb6f4f36bdd09dcf0dfd56f1b3
#
_cell.length_a   1.000
_cell.length_b   1.000
_cell.length_c   1.000
_cell.angle_alpha   90.00
_cell.angle_beta   90.00
_cell.angle_gamma   90.00
#
_symmetry.space_group_name_H-M   'P 1'
#
loop_
_entity.id
_entity.type
_entity.pdbx_description
1 polymer ?
#
loop_
_entity_poly.entity_id
_entity_poly.type
_entity_poly.pdbx_seq_one_letter_code
_entity_poly.pdbx_strand_id
1 'polypeptide(L)'
;MSRYGLPYQGSKNAIAEKIVDLLPTAENFYDLFAGGCAITHRALIENRWKNYYANDINDIPQLFLDSISGKYKDEKRWISREDFMRLKDTDLYVSLCWSFGNNRKNYLYSKEVEPWKKALHYARVFGDCSLLKEMGIQSDGSQKDVRKHHEEYKQKYINYMRLKDSNISIMQLESLERLQNLNRLQSLERLQNLNRLQSLERLQNLNRLQSLNCLNRLRISQKSYDEIEIKSNSVIYCDIPYENTDTTGYLGNGFDHKKFFDWAAKQTEPVFISSYYITDDRFEEIAQMKKILRYNSNTNKLTTERLYTQKGKWTHYPETIFDLL
;
A
#
# COMPACT_ATOMS: atom_id res chain seq x y z
N MET A 1 -7.20 10.33 -1.93
CA MET A 1 -6.80 9.12 -2.70
C MET A 1 -5.31 9.05 -2.67
N SER A 2 -4.72 7.88 -2.50
CA SER A 2 -3.27 7.79 -2.54
C SER A 2 -2.76 7.92 -3.97
N ARG A 3 -1.80 8.82 -4.17
CA ARG A 3 -1.28 9.20 -5.50
C ARG A 3 -0.12 8.31 -5.96
N TYR A 4 0.68 7.80 -5.02
CA TYR A 4 1.99 7.22 -5.31
C TYR A 4 2.10 5.76 -4.85
N GLY A 5 2.87 4.97 -5.58
CA GLY A 5 3.21 3.60 -5.26
C GLY A 5 2.07 2.60 -5.29
N LEU A 6 2.38 1.39 -4.85
CA LEU A 6 1.43 0.31 -4.66
C LEU A 6 0.59 0.52 -3.39
N PRO A 7 -0.59 -0.14 -3.30
CA PRO A 7 -1.30 -0.25 -2.03
C PRO A 7 -0.49 -1.14 -1.08
N TYR A 8 0.14 -0.54 -0.07
CA TYR A 8 1.04 -1.22 0.84
C TYR A 8 0.88 -0.70 2.26
N GLN A 9 0.97 -1.59 3.25
CA GLN A 9 0.92 -1.21 4.66
C GLN A 9 2.16 -0.37 5.01
N GLY A 10 1.98 0.74 5.73
CA GLY A 10 3.09 1.64 6.06
C GLY A 10 3.50 2.61 4.94
N SER A 11 2.81 2.59 3.77
CA SER A 11 3.16 3.45 2.63
C SER A 11 3.28 4.93 3.00
N LYS A 12 4.35 5.59 2.54
CA LYS A 12 4.63 7.02 2.67
C LYS A 12 3.84 7.91 1.71
N ASN A 13 2.86 7.36 1.03
CA ASN A 13 2.09 8.01 -0.03
C ASN A 13 1.56 9.41 0.34
N ALA A 14 1.09 9.62 1.59
CA ALA A 14 0.54 10.90 2.02
C ALA A 14 1.58 12.03 2.16
N ILE A 15 2.85 11.66 2.32
CA ILE A 15 3.97 12.59 2.57
C ILE A 15 5.09 12.45 1.55
N ALA A 16 4.92 11.61 0.52
CA ALA A 16 5.94 11.33 -0.49
C ALA A 16 6.41 12.61 -1.23
N GLU A 17 5.49 13.51 -1.51
CA GLU A 17 5.77 14.80 -2.14
C GLU A 17 6.72 15.63 -1.27
N LYS A 18 6.37 15.83 -0.01
CA LYS A 18 7.18 16.59 0.95
C LYS A 18 8.57 15.98 1.17
N ILE A 19 8.66 14.64 1.26
CA ILE A 19 9.94 13.95 1.40
C ILE A 19 10.81 14.20 0.17
N VAL A 20 10.29 13.91 -1.02
CA VAL A 20 11.07 14.01 -2.26
C VAL A 20 11.51 15.45 -2.52
N ASP A 21 10.68 16.45 -2.20
CA ASP A 21 11.02 17.86 -2.37
C ASP A 21 12.22 18.30 -1.50
N LEU A 22 12.42 17.66 -0.34
CA LEU A 22 13.53 17.92 0.57
C LEU A 22 14.85 17.23 0.15
N LEU A 23 14.78 16.21 -0.73
CA LEU A 23 15.99 15.49 -1.13
C LEU A 23 16.82 16.28 -2.12
N PRO A 24 18.16 16.23 -2.05
CA PRO A 24 19.03 16.93 -2.97
C PRO A 24 19.02 16.34 -4.38
N THR A 25 19.46 17.13 -5.32
CA THR A 25 19.77 16.65 -6.68
C THR A 25 21.08 15.90 -6.68
N ALA A 26 21.10 14.74 -7.35
CA ALA A 26 22.27 13.90 -7.55
C ALA A 26 22.12 13.15 -8.89
N GLU A 27 23.11 12.35 -9.26
CA GLU A 27 22.99 11.48 -10.44
C GLU A 27 22.12 10.26 -10.13
N ASN A 28 22.28 9.68 -8.93
CA ASN A 28 21.62 8.44 -8.53
C ASN A 28 20.71 8.66 -7.32
N PHE A 29 19.53 8.09 -7.37
CA PHE A 29 18.58 8.03 -6.25
C PHE A 29 18.40 6.59 -5.78
N TYR A 30 18.61 6.34 -4.50
CA TYR A 30 18.42 5.04 -3.86
C TYR A 30 17.27 5.10 -2.86
N ASP A 31 16.26 4.25 -3.03
CA ASP A 31 15.18 3.96 -2.08
C ASP A 31 15.43 2.54 -1.54
N LEU A 32 16.11 2.43 -0.39
CA LEU A 32 16.63 1.15 0.09
C LEU A 32 15.62 0.31 0.87
N PHE A 33 14.49 0.90 1.27
CA PHE A 33 13.37 0.25 1.93
C PHE A 33 12.07 0.62 1.18
N ALA A 34 12.06 0.32 -0.10
CA ALA A 34 11.08 0.88 -1.03
C ALA A 34 9.63 0.42 -0.77
N GLY A 35 9.43 -0.75 -0.14
CA GLY A 35 8.10 -1.30 0.15
C GLY A 35 7.18 -1.21 -1.06
N GLY A 36 6.08 -0.44 -0.94
CA GLY A 36 5.16 -0.17 -2.06
C GLY A 36 5.64 0.86 -3.08
N CYS A 37 6.90 1.27 -3.05
CA CYS A 37 7.53 2.23 -3.97
C CYS A 37 6.84 3.60 -4.04
N ALA A 38 6.30 4.11 -2.93
CA ALA A 38 5.63 5.41 -2.94
C ALA A 38 6.62 6.57 -3.15
N ILE A 39 7.79 6.51 -2.53
CA ILE A 39 8.86 7.50 -2.66
C ILE A 39 9.53 7.37 -4.02
N THR A 40 9.90 6.15 -4.44
CA THR A 40 10.41 5.88 -5.79
C THR A 40 9.48 6.42 -6.88
N HIS A 41 8.15 6.19 -6.75
CA HIS A 41 7.17 6.69 -7.72
C HIS A 41 7.16 8.23 -7.82
N ARG A 42 7.14 8.92 -6.68
CA ARG A 42 7.20 10.38 -6.65
C ARG A 42 8.53 10.91 -7.21
N ALA A 43 9.63 10.26 -6.87
CA ALA A 43 10.96 10.60 -7.39
C ALA A 43 11.04 10.45 -8.93
N LEU A 44 10.46 9.39 -9.48
CA LEU A 44 10.37 9.19 -10.94
C LEU A 44 9.57 10.30 -11.63
N ILE A 45 8.46 10.75 -11.03
CA ILE A 45 7.65 11.86 -11.56
C ILE A 45 8.43 13.17 -11.51
N GLU A 46 9.14 13.42 -10.40
CA GLU A 46 9.97 14.62 -10.24
C GLU A 46 11.09 14.71 -11.27
N ASN A 47 11.62 13.57 -11.69
CA ASN A 47 12.60 13.44 -12.77
C ASN A 47 13.92 14.20 -12.56
N ARG A 48 14.36 14.38 -11.30
CA ARG A 48 15.60 15.12 -10.95
C ARG A 48 16.86 14.27 -11.02
N TRP A 49 16.74 12.94 -10.96
CA TRP A 49 17.87 11.99 -10.97
C TRP A 49 17.95 11.26 -12.30
N LYS A 50 19.15 10.84 -12.69
CA LYS A 50 19.33 10.06 -13.92
C LYS A 50 18.97 8.59 -13.73
N ASN A 51 19.38 8.02 -12.59
CA ASN A 51 19.20 6.61 -12.27
C ASN A 51 18.42 6.45 -10.95
N TYR A 52 17.54 5.47 -10.89
CA TYR A 52 16.70 5.16 -9.74
C TYR A 52 16.92 3.70 -9.34
N TYR A 53 17.16 3.48 -8.06
CA TYR A 53 17.37 2.16 -7.48
C TYR A 53 16.35 1.98 -6.34
N ALA A 54 15.41 1.05 -6.53
CA ALA A 54 14.45 0.70 -5.50
C ALA A 54 14.76 -0.70 -4.99
N ASN A 55 15.10 -0.79 -3.72
CA ASN A 55 15.44 -2.03 -3.05
C ASN A 55 14.47 -2.29 -1.90
N ASP A 56 14.17 -3.55 -1.66
CA ASP A 56 13.52 -4.00 -0.43
C ASP A 56 13.99 -5.42 -0.13
N ILE A 57 13.89 -5.84 1.12
CA ILE A 57 14.13 -7.25 1.49
C ILE A 57 13.02 -8.16 0.93
N ASN A 58 11.84 -7.59 0.67
CA ASN A 58 10.72 -8.25 0.05
C ASN A 58 10.70 -8.01 -1.47
N ASP A 59 9.91 -8.81 -2.16
CA ASP A 59 9.72 -8.81 -3.61
C ASP A 59 8.72 -7.75 -4.13
N ILE A 60 8.18 -6.90 -3.26
CA ILE A 60 7.13 -5.92 -3.60
C ILE A 60 7.55 -4.91 -4.68
N PRO A 61 8.79 -4.39 -4.70
CA PRO A 61 9.23 -3.51 -5.78
C PRO A 61 9.15 -4.15 -7.17
N GLN A 62 9.23 -5.49 -7.28
CA GLN A 62 9.02 -6.18 -8.56
C GLN A 62 7.59 -6.00 -9.07
N LEU A 63 6.57 -6.06 -8.18
CA LEU A 63 5.18 -5.79 -8.58
C LEU A 63 5.00 -4.36 -9.10
N PHE A 64 5.73 -3.39 -8.52
CA PHE A 64 5.73 -2.01 -9.01
C PHE A 64 6.31 -1.92 -10.43
N LEU A 65 7.45 -2.55 -10.69
CA LEU A 65 8.06 -2.59 -12.01
C LEU A 65 7.15 -3.30 -13.04
N ASP A 66 6.59 -4.45 -12.67
CA ASP A 66 5.64 -5.21 -13.50
C ASP A 66 4.39 -4.36 -13.85
N SER A 67 3.94 -3.53 -12.91
CA SER A 67 2.80 -2.64 -13.13
C SER A 67 3.14 -1.50 -14.09
N ILE A 68 4.32 -0.91 -13.97
CA ILE A 68 4.81 0.11 -14.92
C ILE A 68 4.97 -0.50 -16.31
N SER A 69 5.47 -1.73 -16.41
CA SER A 69 5.63 -2.43 -17.71
C SER A 69 4.30 -2.76 -18.42
N GLY A 70 3.18 -2.61 -17.70
CA GLY A 70 1.85 -2.89 -18.26
C GLY A 70 1.35 -4.30 -18.03
N LYS A 71 2.06 -5.15 -17.30
CA LYS A 71 1.68 -6.55 -17.06
C LYS A 71 0.25 -6.71 -16.52
N TYR A 72 -0.22 -5.74 -15.72
CA TYR A 72 -1.55 -5.77 -15.09
C TYR A 72 -2.57 -4.85 -15.77
N LYS A 73 -2.27 -4.31 -16.96
CA LYS A 73 -3.13 -3.37 -17.68
C LYS A 73 -4.54 -3.92 -17.90
N ASP A 74 -4.63 -5.20 -18.27
CA ASP A 74 -5.88 -5.87 -18.58
C ASP A 74 -6.29 -6.90 -17.52
N GLU A 75 -5.73 -6.78 -16.29
CA GLU A 75 -6.04 -7.69 -15.19
C GLU A 75 -7.49 -7.53 -14.72
N LYS A 76 -8.26 -8.61 -14.82
CA LYS A 76 -9.70 -8.65 -14.54
C LYS A 76 -10.12 -9.85 -13.69
N ARG A 77 -9.19 -10.76 -13.38
CA ARG A 77 -9.52 -12.01 -12.67
C ARG A 77 -10.26 -11.76 -11.36
N TRP A 78 -11.27 -12.55 -11.12
CA TRP A 78 -11.74 -12.80 -9.76
C TRP A 78 -10.82 -13.85 -9.13
N ILE A 79 -10.30 -13.57 -7.96
CA ILE A 79 -9.53 -14.53 -7.17
C ILE A 79 -10.40 -15.00 -6.03
N SER A 80 -10.72 -16.28 -6.00
CA SER A 80 -11.45 -16.91 -4.90
C SER A 80 -10.54 -17.06 -3.68
N ARG A 81 -11.11 -17.34 -2.51
CA ARG A 81 -10.35 -17.68 -1.30
C ARG A 81 -9.42 -18.86 -1.53
N GLU A 82 -9.90 -19.89 -2.22
CA GLU A 82 -9.13 -21.07 -2.56
C GLU A 82 -7.95 -20.72 -3.48
N ASP A 83 -8.21 -19.97 -4.54
CA ASP A 83 -7.16 -19.47 -5.43
C ASP A 83 -6.16 -18.58 -4.70
N PHE A 84 -6.62 -17.72 -3.79
CA PHE A 84 -5.73 -16.91 -2.98
C PHE A 84 -4.78 -17.78 -2.17
N MET A 85 -5.28 -18.80 -1.47
CA MET A 85 -4.44 -19.68 -0.66
C MET A 85 -3.44 -20.47 -1.49
N ARG A 86 -3.80 -20.81 -2.72
CA ARG A 86 -2.93 -21.52 -3.66
C ARG A 86 -1.86 -20.62 -4.30
N LEU A 87 -2.21 -19.35 -4.58
CA LEU A 87 -1.40 -18.44 -5.40
C LEU A 87 -0.63 -17.39 -4.61
N LYS A 88 -0.99 -17.11 -3.35
CA LYS A 88 -0.42 -16.00 -2.56
C LYS A 88 1.10 -16.04 -2.41
N ASP A 89 1.71 -17.21 -2.50
CA ASP A 89 3.16 -17.36 -2.33
C ASP A 89 3.91 -17.34 -3.68
N THR A 90 3.19 -17.34 -4.82
CA THR A 90 3.77 -17.39 -6.17
C THR A 90 3.31 -16.26 -7.10
N ASP A 91 2.21 -15.60 -6.79
CA ASP A 91 1.67 -14.47 -7.57
C ASP A 91 1.60 -13.21 -6.70
N LEU A 92 2.53 -12.28 -6.93
CA LEU A 92 2.64 -11.02 -6.17
C LEU A 92 1.36 -10.16 -6.24
N TYR A 93 0.69 -10.14 -7.39
CA TYR A 93 -0.57 -9.43 -7.53
C TYR A 93 -1.65 -10.03 -6.63
N VAL A 94 -1.79 -11.34 -6.65
CA VAL A 94 -2.73 -12.05 -5.78
C VAL A 94 -2.39 -11.82 -4.33
N SER A 95 -1.13 -12.02 -3.96
CA SER A 95 -0.62 -11.84 -2.61
C SER A 95 -0.95 -10.46 -2.04
N LEU A 96 -0.66 -9.40 -2.76
CA LEU A 96 -0.82 -8.03 -2.28
C LEU A 96 -2.26 -7.51 -2.44
N CYS A 97 -2.83 -7.62 -3.65
CA CYS A 97 -4.08 -6.94 -3.98
C CYS A 97 -5.33 -7.69 -3.50
N TRP A 98 -5.21 -8.98 -3.19
CA TRP A 98 -6.31 -9.83 -2.72
C TRP A 98 -6.21 -10.21 -1.25
N SER A 99 -5.29 -9.57 -0.51
CA SER A 99 -5.16 -9.78 0.93
C SER A 99 -5.80 -8.65 1.74
N PHE A 100 -6.29 -9.01 2.92
CA PHE A 100 -6.88 -8.06 3.87
C PHE A 100 -5.83 -7.05 4.36
N GLY A 101 -6.12 -5.76 4.18
CA GLY A 101 -5.17 -4.70 4.55
C GLY A 101 -3.83 -4.76 3.81
N ASN A 102 -3.76 -5.46 2.66
CA ASN A 102 -2.56 -5.69 1.87
C ASN A 102 -1.44 -6.40 2.69
N ASN A 103 -1.84 -7.28 3.63
CA ASN A 103 -0.92 -7.94 4.56
C ASN A 103 -0.30 -9.23 4.00
N ARG A 104 -0.68 -9.66 2.80
CA ARG A 104 -0.19 -10.87 2.09
C ARG A 104 -0.47 -12.20 2.81
N LYS A 105 -1.21 -12.20 3.91
CA LYS A 105 -1.45 -13.39 4.74
C LYS A 105 -2.89 -13.90 4.65
N ASN A 106 -3.84 -12.98 4.81
CA ASN A 106 -5.26 -13.29 4.94
C ASN A 106 -6.03 -12.85 3.71
N TYR A 107 -6.95 -13.69 3.25
CA TYR A 107 -7.81 -13.34 2.12
C TYR A 107 -8.67 -12.10 2.42
N LEU A 108 -8.93 -11.31 1.38
CA LEU A 108 -9.55 -10.00 1.46
C LEU A 108 -10.97 -10.00 2.04
N TYR A 109 -11.77 -11.02 1.77
CA TYR A 109 -13.18 -11.08 2.15
C TYR A 109 -13.47 -12.18 3.16
N SER A 110 -14.46 -11.98 4.05
CA SER A 110 -15.01 -13.07 4.86
C SER A 110 -15.83 -14.03 3.98
N LYS A 111 -16.07 -15.26 4.47
CA LYS A 111 -16.82 -16.29 3.72
C LYS A 111 -18.23 -15.81 3.38
N GLU A 112 -18.85 -15.09 4.32
CA GLU A 112 -20.22 -14.60 4.20
C GLU A 112 -20.34 -13.45 3.17
N VAL A 113 -19.30 -12.68 2.97
CA VAL A 113 -19.28 -11.50 2.08
C VAL A 113 -18.77 -11.85 0.68
N GLU A 114 -17.98 -12.88 0.55
CA GLU A 114 -17.32 -13.27 -0.70
C GLU A 114 -18.29 -13.45 -1.89
N PRO A 115 -19.47 -14.16 -1.77
CA PRO A 115 -20.40 -14.32 -2.88
C PRO A 115 -20.96 -12.97 -3.38
N TRP A 116 -21.29 -12.07 -2.46
CA TRP A 116 -21.72 -10.71 -2.79
C TRP A 116 -20.66 -9.92 -3.55
N LYS A 117 -19.41 -9.98 -3.09
CA LYS A 117 -18.30 -9.28 -3.75
C LYS A 117 -17.98 -9.85 -5.13
N LYS A 118 -18.13 -11.18 -5.28
CA LYS A 118 -18.00 -11.85 -6.58
C LYS A 118 -19.08 -11.35 -7.54
N ALA A 119 -20.34 -11.32 -7.13
CA ALA A 119 -21.44 -10.83 -7.96
C ALA A 119 -21.23 -9.38 -8.41
N LEU A 120 -20.81 -8.49 -7.49
CA LEU A 120 -20.47 -7.10 -7.83
C LEU A 120 -19.26 -6.99 -8.76
N HIS A 121 -18.26 -7.86 -8.60
CA HIS A 121 -17.10 -7.85 -9.50
C HIS A 121 -17.52 -8.23 -10.92
N TYR A 122 -18.28 -9.30 -11.08
CA TYR A 122 -18.74 -9.76 -12.39
C TYR A 122 -19.61 -8.70 -13.08
N ALA A 123 -20.53 -8.10 -12.36
CA ALA A 123 -21.35 -7.02 -12.89
C ALA A 123 -20.52 -5.80 -13.36
N ARG A 124 -19.51 -5.39 -12.58
CA ARG A 124 -18.69 -4.20 -12.89
C ARG A 124 -17.64 -4.44 -13.95
N VAL A 125 -16.97 -5.58 -13.89
CA VAL A 125 -15.79 -5.85 -14.70
C VAL A 125 -16.17 -6.48 -16.03
N PHE A 126 -17.19 -7.35 -16.03
CA PHE A 126 -17.62 -8.10 -17.19
C PHE A 126 -19.01 -7.68 -17.71
N GLY A 127 -19.73 -6.80 -17.00
CA GLY A 127 -21.13 -6.46 -17.33
C GLY A 127 -22.10 -7.62 -17.07
N ASP A 128 -21.65 -8.68 -16.39
CA ASP A 128 -22.43 -9.87 -16.11
C ASP A 128 -23.15 -9.74 -14.76
N CYS A 129 -24.45 -9.47 -14.83
CA CYS A 129 -25.33 -9.34 -13.66
C CYS A 129 -26.05 -10.66 -13.27
N SER A 130 -25.69 -11.81 -13.85
CA SER A 130 -26.36 -13.09 -13.60
C SER A 130 -26.38 -13.45 -12.11
N LEU A 131 -25.22 -13.35 -11.43
CA LEU A 131 -25.09 -13.63 -9.99
C LEU A 131 -25.91 -12.67 -9.12
N LEU A 132 -26.04 -11.40 -9.50
CA LEU A 132 -26.91 -10.46 -8.79
C LEU A 132 -28.40 -10.85 -8.94
N LYS A 133 -28.80 -11.25 -10.14
CA LYS A 133 -30.18 -11.71 -10.41
C LYS A 133 -30.53 -12.98 -9.63
N GLU A 134 -29.61 -13.94 -9.49
CA GLU A 134 -29.79 -15.11 -8.63
C GLU A 134 -30.06 -14.75 -7.17
N MET A 135 -29.49 -13.63 -6.70
CA MET A 135 -29.71 -13.07 -5.36
C MET A 135 -31.00 -12.23 -5.28
N GLY A 136 -31.82 -12.19 -6.33
CA GLY A 136 -33.01 -11.34 -6.42
C GLY A 136 -32.74 -9.85 -6.53
N ILE A 137 -31.50 -9.46 -6.94
CA ILE A 137 -31.05 -8.09 -6.99
C ILE A 137 -30.99 -7.64 -8.45
N GLN A 138 -31.78 -6.59 -8.77
CA GLN A 138 -31.74 -5.91 -10.07
C GLN A 138 -30.82 -4.68 -9.94
N SER A 139 -29.58 -4.83 -10.35
CA SER A 139 -28.55 -3.79 -10.29
C SER A 139 -27.62 -3.89 -11.50
N ASP A 140 -27.11 -2.76 -11.96
CA ASP A 140 -26.03 -2.68 -12.93
C ASP A 140 -24.64 -2.89 -12.28
N GLY A 141 -24.59 -3.11 -10.96
CA GLY A 141 -23.36 -3.24 -10.18
C GLY A 141 -22.60 -1.92 -9.99
N SER A 142 -23.11 -0.78 -10.50
CA SER A 142 -22.47 0.51 -10.34
C SER A 142 -22.41 0.92 -8.86
N GLN A 143 -21.35 1.65 -8.47
CA GLN A 143 -21.20 2.11 -7.11
C GLN A 143 -22.34 3.07 -6.69
N LYS A 144 -22.88 3.83 -7.63
CA LYS A 144 -23.98 4.77 -7.39
C LYS A 144 -25.26 4.01 -7.09
N ASP A 145 -25.58 3.00 -7.90
CA ASP A 145 -26.76 2.16 -7.74
C ASP A 145 -26.72 1.35 -6.45
N VAL A 146 -25.61 0.64 -6.21
CA VAL A 146 -25.40 -0.15 -4.98
C VAL A 146 -25.48 0.72 -3.72
N ARG A 147 -24.98 1.96 -3.74
CA ARG A 147 -25.10 2.88 -2.59
C ARG A 147 -26.53 3.34 -2.37
N LYS A 148 -27.23 3.65 -3.44
CA LYS A 148 -28.63 4.13 -3.37
C LYS A 148 -29.56 3.07 -2.78
N HIS A 149 -29.36 1.82 -3.15
CA HIS A 149 -30.21 0.70 -2.77
C HIS A 149 -29.57 -0.25 -1.73
N HIS A 150 -28.61 0.24 -0.97
CA HIS A 150 -27.76 -0.59 -0.09
C HIS A 150 -28.55 -1.49 0.86
N GLU A 151 -29.53 -0.93 1.59
CA GLU A 151 -30.29 -1.72 2.58
C GLU A 151 -31.22 -2.76 1.92
N GLU A 152 -31.82 -2.42 0.77
CA GLU A 152 -32.64 -3.36 0.00
C GLU A 152 -31.79 -4.54 -0.51
N TYR A 153 -30.64 -4.23 -1.12
CA TYR A 153 -29.75 -5.27 -1.67
C TYR A 153 -29.14 -6.14 -0.58
N LYS A 154 -28.80 -5.55 0.55
CA LYS A 154 -28.35 -6.27 1.73
C LYS A 154 -29.39 -7.26 2.24
N GLN A 155 -30.66 -6.84 2.35
CA GLN A 155 -31.72 -7.71 2.80
C GLN A 155 -31.97 -8.85 1.80
N LYS A 156 -31.99 -8.57 0.50
CA LYS A 156 -32.12 -9.59 -0.54
C LYS A 156 -30.98 -10.61 -0.48
N TYR A 157 -29.73 -10.13 -0.29
CA TYR A 157 -28.58 -11.00 -0.15
C TYR A 157 -28.65 -11.89 1.10
N ILE A 158 -29.07 -11.35 2.25
CA ILE A 158 -29.27 -12.13 3.48
C ILE A 158 -30.32 -13.24 3.25
N ASN A 159 -31.43 -12.92 2.61
CA ASN A 159 -32.45 -13.89 2.30
C ASN A 159 -31.97 -14.99 1.34
N TYR A 160 -31.21 -14.62 0.31
CA TYR A 160 -30.53 -15.55 -0.60
C TYR A 160 -29.61 -16.52 0.15
N MET A 161 -28.79 -16.02 1.06
CA MET A 161 -27.86 -16.85 1.85
C MET A 161 -28.63 -17.81 2.79
N ARG A 162 -29.70 -17.34 3.41
CA ARG A 162 -30.60 -18.19 4.25
C ARG A 162 -31.22 -19.33 3.46
N LEU A 163 -31.63 -19.09 2.23
CA LEU A 163 -32.22 -20.11 1.36
C LEU A 163 -31.19 -21.12 0.84
N LYS A 164 -29.98 -20.68 0.62
CA LYS A 164 -28.90 -21.52 0.07
C LYS A 164 -28.32 -22.47 1.13
N ASP A 165 -28.25 -22.03 2.38
CA ASP A 165 -27.70 -22.78 3.50
C ASP A 165 -28.80 -23.18 4.49
N SER A 166 -29.56 -24.24 4.15
CA SER A 166 -30.54 -24.85 5.05
C SER A 166 -29.99 -25.38 6.38
N ASN A 167 -28.65 -25.32 6.57
CA ASN A 167 -27.91 -25.72 7.76
C ASN A 167 -27.29 -24.56 8.55
N ILE A 168 -27.65 -23.31 8.27
CA ILE A 168 -27.15 -22.19 9.07
C ILE A 168 -27.79 -22.26 10.46
N SER A 169 -26.97 -22.50 11.50
CA SER A 169 -27.43 -22.49 12.89
C SER A 169 -27.93 -21.11 13.30
N ILE A 170 -28.84 -21.05 14.27
CA ILE A 170 -29.39 -19.82 14.86
C ILE A 170 -28.24 -18.90 15.34
N MET A 171 -27.11 -19.44 15.84
CA MET A 171 -25.93 -18.67 16.22
C MET A 171 -25.21 -17.97 15.04
N GLN A 172 -25.27 -18.56 13.85
CA GLN A 172 -24.73 -17.93 12.62
C GLN A 172 -25.67 -16.87 12.09
N LEU A 173 -26.99 -17.04 12.28
CA LEU A 173 -27.98 -16.00 12.02
C LEU A 173 -27.85 -14.83 12.98
N GLU A 174 -27.59 -15.06 14.27
CA GLU A 174 -27.31 -14.00 15.24
C GLU A 174 -26.00 -13.28 14.93
N SER A 175 -24.99 -13.96 14.39
CA SER A 175 -23.77 -13.29 13.90
C SER A 175 -24.04 -12.47 12.64
N LEU A 176 -24.97 -12.90 11.76
CA LEU A 176 -25.48 -12.10 10.63
C LEU A 176 -26.36 -10.93 11.12
N GLU A 177 -27.15 -11.11 12.20
CA GLU A 177 -27.91 -10.04 12.84
C GLU A 177 -27.04 -9.08 13.66
N ARG A 178 -25.97 -9.56 14.29
CA ARG A 178 -24.89 -8.70 14.81
C ARG A 178 -24.19 -7.91 13.70
N LEU A 179 -24.17 -8.44 12.47
CA LEU A 179 -23.82 -7.70 11.26
C LEU A 179 -24.86 -6.60 10.92
N GLN A 180 -26.12 -6.72 11.37
CA GLN A 180 -27.14 -5.66 11.24
C GLN A 180 -26.87 -4.47 12.17
N ASN A 181 -26.31 -4.69 13.35
CA ASN A 181 -25.93 -3.63 14.30
C ASN A 181 -24.59 -2.95 13.96
N LEU A 182 -24.01 -3.28 12.83
CA LEU A 182 -22.71 -2.79 12.41
C LEU A 182 -22.82 -1.62 11.43
N ASN A 183 -23.18 -0.45 11.94
CA ASN A 183 -22.65 0.83 11.44
C ASN A 183 -21.10 0.80 11.33
N ARG A 184 -20.45 -0.10 12.05
CA ARG A 184 -19.03 -0.45 11.92
C ARG A 184 -18.68 -1.15 10.60
N LEU A 185 -19.54 -2.00 10.04
CA LEU A 185 -19.28 -2.67 8.75
C LEU A 185 -19.46 -1.72 7.56
N GLN A 186 -20.29 -0.70 7.62
CA GLN A 186 -20.35 0.31 6.56
C GLN A 186 -18.98 0.98 6.34
N SER A 187 -18.22 1.18 7.39
CA SER A 187 -16.88 1.76 7.28
C SER A 187 -15.83 0.75 6.85
N LEU A 188 -15.92 -0.52 7.31
CA LEU A 188 -15.04 -1.60 6.84
C LEU A 188 -15.37 -2.02 5.41
N GLU A 189 -16.65 -2.09 5.03
CA GLU A 189 -17.07 -2.33 3.65
C GLU A 189 -16.67 -1.19 2.71
N ARG A 190 -16.77 0.05 3.14
CA ARG A 190 -16.23 1.21 2.38
C ARG A 190 -14.73 1.08 2.16
N LEU A 191 -13.98 0.69 3.18
CA LEU A 191 -12.53 0.51 3.10
C LEU A 191 -12.17 -0.70 2.22
N GLN A 192 -12.85 -1.84 2.38
CA GLN A 192 -12.56 -3.07 1.63
C GLN A 192 -12.93 -2.95 0.14
N ASN A 193 -14.09 -2.37 -0.19
CA ASN A 193 -14.51 -2.18 -1.59
C ASN A 193 -13.67 -1.13 -2.31
N LEU A 194 -13.33 -0.04 -1.60
CA LEU A 194 -12.48 1.01 -2.13
C LEU A 194 -11.06 0.50 -2.34
N ASN A 195 -10.53 -0.30 -1.41
CA ASN A 195 -9.13 -0.73 -1.46
C ASN A 195 -8.82 -1.62 -2.66
N ARG A 196 -9.72 -2.55 -3.04
CA ARG A 196 -9.43 -3.46 -4.15
C ARG A 196 -9.51 -2.82 -5.53
N LEU A 197 -10.62 -2.15 -5.85
CA LEU A 197 -10.74 -1.44 -7.12
C LEU A 197 -9.70 -0.34 -7.22
N GLN A 198 -9.41 0.35 -6.12
CA GLN A 198 -8.32 1.32 -6.04
C GLN A 198 -6.96 0.68 -6.18
N SER A 199 -6.74 -0.54 -5.65
CA SER A 199 -5.49 -1.27 -5.82
C SER A 199 -5.28 -1.62 -7.29
N LEU A 200 -6.29 -2.15 -7.95
CA LEU A 200 -6.23 -2.48 -9.38
C LEU A 200 -6.10 -1.21 -10.25
N GLU A 201 -6.90 -0.19 -9.99
CA GLU A 201 -6.79 1.11 -10.67
C GLU A 201 -5.39 1.73 -10.49
N ARG A 202 -4.78 1.57 -9.31
CA ARG A 202 -3.40 2.02 -9.08
C ARG A 202 -2.40 1.27 -9.94
N LEU A 203 -2.47 -0.06 -9.97
CA LEU A 203 -1.59 -0.85 -10.82
C LEU A 203 -1.74 -0.45 -12.29
N GLN A 204 -2.97 -0.26 -12.76
CA GLN A 204 -3.26 0.16 -14.12
C GLN A 204 -2.79 1.60 -14.41
N ASN A 205 -2.92 2.51 -13.44
CA ASN A 205 -2.48 3.89 -13.58
C ASN A 205 -0.94 4.03 -13.58
N LEU A 206 -0.20 3.09 -13.02
CA LEU A 206 1.27 3.09 -13.08
C LEU A 206 1.80 2.96 -14.50
N ASN A 207 1.02 2.42 -15.45
CA ASN A 207 1.39 2.42 -16.87
C ASN A 207 1.68 3.82 -17.42
N ARG A 208 1.12 4.87 -16.84
CA ARG A 208 1.40 6.25 -17.27
C ARG A 208 2.86 6.64 -17.07
N LEU A 209 3.60 5.95 -16.19
CA LEU A 209 5.03 6.15 -16.02
C LEU A 209 5.85 5.64 -17.21
N GLN A 210 5.28 4.83 -18.09
CA GLN A 210 5.96 4.40 -19.33
C GLN A 210 6.34 5.58 -20.21
N SER A 211 5.47 6.60 -20.28
CA SER A 211 5.73 7.83 -21.06
C SER A 211 6.93 8.62 -20.58
N LEU A 212 7.39 8.41 -19.34
CA LEU A 212 8.56 9.06 -18.75
C LEU A 212 9.87 8.30 -18.99
N ASN A 213 9.86 7.26 -19.83
CA ASN A 213 11.02 6.39 -20.07
C ASN A 213 11.64 5.79 -18.78
N CYS A 214 10.80 5.58 -17.76
CA CYS A 214 11.22 5.17 -16.41
C CYS A 214 11.82 3.76 -16.39
N LEU A 215 11.36 2.86 -17.26
CA LEU A 215 11.80 1.46 -17.30
C LEU A 215 13.31 1.34 -17.54
N ASN A 216 13.89 2.21 -18.37
CA ASN A 216 15.31 2.19 -18.66
C ASN A 216 16.19 2.74 -17.53
N ARG A 217 15.58 3.47 -16.60
CA ARG A 217 16.26 4.23 -15.53
C ARG A 217 16.02 3.65 -14.14
N LEU A 218 14.98 2.84 -13.97
CA LEU A 218 14.64 2.17 -12.72
C LEU A 218 15.25 0.77 -12.66
N ARG A 219 15.94 0.49 -11.57
CA ARG A 219 16.48 -0.83 -11.24
C ARG A 219 15.90 -1.29 -9.92
N ILE A 220 15.41 -2.53 -9.91
CA ILE A 220 14.84 -3.16 -8.72
C ILE A 220 15.84 -4.18 -8.18
N SER A 221 15.95 -4.28 -6.86
CA SER A 221 16.69 -5.34 -6.19
C SER A 221 15.92 -5.85 -4.98
N GLN A 222 16.20 -7.10 -4.62
CA GLN A 222 15.68 -7.76 -3.43
C GLN A 222 16.86 -8.22 -2.58
N LYS A 223 17.36 -7.31 -1.75
CA LYS A 223 18.58 -7.52 -0.95
C LYS A 223 18.46 -6.84 0.40
N SER A 224 19.33 -7.20 1.34
CA SER A 224 19.57 -6.37 2.52
C SER A 224 20.15 -5.01 2.10
N TYR A 225 19.81 -3.95 2.81
CA TYR A 225 20.27 -2.59 2.52
C TYR A 225 21.81 -2.49 2.49
N ASP A 226 22.50 -3.26 3.33
CA ASP A 226 23.97 -3.29 3.47
C ASP A 226 24.68 -4.11 2.37
N GLU A 227 23.94 -4.85 1.55
CA GLU A 227 24.44 -5.55 0.36
C GLU A 227 24.36 -4.69 -0.91
N ILE A 228 23.78 -3.48 -0.82
CA ILE A 228 23.65 -2.59 -1.97
C ILE A 228 24.92 -1.74 -2.10
N GLU A 229 25.58 -1.87 -3.24
CA GLU A 229 26.69 -0.99 -3.61
C GLU A 229 26.17 0.39 -3.99
N ILE A 230 26.55 1.41 -3.20
CA ILE A 230 26.18 2.80 -3.42
C ILE A 230 27.23 3.46 -4.33
N LYS A 231 26.77 3.96 -5.46
CA LYS A 231 27.60 4.72 -6.39
C LYS A 231 27.90 6.12 -5.86
N SER A 232 28.97 6.73 -6.32
CA SER A 232 29.22 8.15 -6.07
C SER A 232 28.14 9.05 -6.69
N ASN A 233 28.00 10.26 -6.19
CA ASN A 233 27.00 11.24 -6.61
C ASN A 233 25.57 10.67 -6.48
N SER A 234 25.27 10.22 -5.27
CA SER A 234 23.99 9.59 -4.91
C SER A 234 23.28 10.31 -3.78
N VAL A 235 21.98 10.13 -3.70
CA VAL A 235 21.16 10.40 -2.53
C VAL A 235 20.48 9.10 -2.11
N ILE A 236 20.51 8.79 -0.81
CA ILE A 236 19.99 7.55 -0.25
C ILE A 236 18.81 7.89 0.65
N TYR A 237 17.67 7.28 0.38
CA TYR A 237 16.47 7.37 1.24
C TYR A 237 16.18 6.01 1.89
N CYS A 238 15.87 6.04 3.18
CA CYS A 238 15.59 4.85 3.99
C CYS A 238 14.32 5.05 4.84
N ASP A 239 13.30 4.24 4.58
CA ASP A 239 12.08 4.11 5.39
C ASP A 239 12.18 2.86 6.27
N ILE A 240 13.00 2.94 7.30
CA ILE A 240 13.29 1.79 8.17
C ILE A 240 12.10 1.44 9.08
N PRO A 241 11.98 0.18 9.55
CA PRO A 241 11.09 -0.16 10.66
C PRO A 241 11.38 0.73 11.87
N TYR A 242 10.34 1.30 12.47
CA TYR A 242 10.55 2.29 13.55
C TYR A 242 10.97 1.64 14.85
N GLU A 243 11.87 2.31 15.60
CA GLU A 243 12.20 1.91 16.96
C GLU A 243 10.91 1.86 17.82
N ASN A 244 10.84 0.88 18.72
CA ASN A 244 9.70 0.67 19.63
C ASN A 244 8.35 0.38 18.95
N THR A 245 8.33 -0.07 17.70
CA THR A 245 7.13 -0.61 17.06
C THR A 245 7.22 -2.13 16.94
N ASP A 246 6.06 -2.79 16.91
CA ASP A 246 6.02 -4.25 16.69
C ASP A 246 6.48 -4.56 15.25
N THR A 247 7.71 -5.04 15.13
CA THR A 247 8.34 -5.41 13.86
C THR A 247 8.21 -6.89 13.52
N THR A 248 7.58 -7.69 14.38
CA THR A 248 7.43 -9.15 14.19
C THR A 248 6.71 -9.53 12.90
N GLY A 249 5.92 -8.60 12.36
CA GLY A 249 5.25 -8.76 11.07
C GLY A 249 6.17 -8.67 9.84
N TYR A 250 7.36 -8.06 9.97
CA TYR A 250 8.23 -7.75 8.84
C TYR A 250 9.45 -8.69 8.70
N LEU A 251 10.06 -9.11 9.80
CA LEU A 251 11.38 -9.76 9.76
C LEU A 251 11.59 -10.83 10.84
N GLY A 252 10.62 -11.53 11.31
CA GLY A 252 10.79 -12.67 12.24
C GLY A 252 11.74 -12.51 13.47
N ASN A 253 12.89 -11.87 13.30
CA ASN A 253 13.93 -11.63 14.31
C ASN A 253 14.11 -10.15 14.71
N GLY A 254 13.25 -9.24 14.24
CA GLY A 254 13.41 -7.81 14.49
C GLY A 254 14.41 -7.13 13.54
N PHE A 255 14.41 -5.80 13.54
CA PHE A 255 15.34 -4.97 12.76
C PHE A 255 16.46 -4.46 13.67
N ASP A 256 17.72 -4.66 13.28
CA ASP A 256 18.89 -4.19 14.02
C ASP A 256 19.16 -2.72 13.72
N HIS A 257 18.55 -1.83 14.50
CA HIS A 257 18.70 -0.38 14.36
C HIS A 257 20.14 0.07 14.57
N LYS A 258 20.87 -0.53 15.51
CA LYS A 258 22.28 -0.19 15.77
C LYS A 258 23.14 -0.48 14.57
N LYS A 259 23.03 -1.67 13.98
CA LYS A 259 23.73 -2.07 12.77
C LYS A 259 23.41 -1.12 11.61
N PHE A 260 22.13 -0.75 11.46
CA PHE A 260 21.68 0.16 10.42
C PHE A 260 22.28 1.57 10.61
N PHE A 261 22.23 2.15 11.81
CA PHE A 261 22.81 3.48 12.07
C PHE A 261 24.32 3.48 11.91
N ASP A 262 25.01 2.41 12.29
CA ASP A 262 26.45 2.25 12.07
C ASP A 262 26.79 2.20 10.57
N TRP A 263 25.96 1.55 9.77
CA TRP A 263 26.09 1.53 8.32
C TRP A 263 25.78 2.90 7.71
N ALA A 264 24.67 3.53 8.08
CA ALA A 264 24.24 4.81 7.55
C ALA A 264 25.24 5.94 7.86
N ALA A 265 25.80 5.97 9.08
CA ALA A 265 26.79 6.96 9.48
C ALA A 265 28.12 6.83 8.72
N LYS A 266 28.46 5.65 8.21
CA LYS A 266 29.68 5.39 7.41
C LYS A 266 29.53 5.77 5.95
N GLN A 267 28.31 5.99 5.45
CA GLN A 267 28.12 6.35 4.05
C GLN A 267 28.76 7.69 3.74
N THR A 268 29.45 7.80 2.60
CA THR A 268 29.98 9.05 2.07
C THR A 268 28.87 9.92 1.49
N GLU A 269 27.91 9.30 0.86
CA GLU A 269 26.76 9.93 0.25
C GLU A 269 25.68 10.26 1.32
N PRO A 270 24.88 11.32 1.14
CA PRO A 270 23.88 11.70 2.11
C PRO A 270 22.77 10.64 2.25
N VAL A 271 22.50 10.26 3.50
CA VAL A 271 21.43 9.32 3.86
C VAL A 271 20.29 10.07 4.56
N PHE A 272 19.09 9.93 4.03
CA PHE A 272 17.86 10.49 4.58
C PHE A 272 17.01 9.37 5.16
N ILE A 273 16.61 9.50 6.43
CA ILE A 273 15.93 8.45 7.17
C ILE A 273 14.58 8.95 7.65
N SER A 274 13.49 8.30 7.24
CA SER A 274 12.15 8.53 7.81
C SER A 274 11.96 7.70 9.07
N SER A 275 11.58 8.36 10.18
CA SER A 275 11.23 7.70 11.45
C SER A 275 10.33 8.59 12.30
N TYR A 276 9.70 8.02 13.34
CA TYR A 276 9.04 8.82 14.36
C TYR A 276 10.04 9.47 15.31
N TYR A 277 11.08 8.76 15.66
CA TYR A 277 12.16 9.23 16.50
C TYR A 277 13.42 8.40 16.22
N ILE A 278 14.60 9.02 16.25
CA ILE A 278 15.90 8.36 16.20
C ILE A 278 16.67 8.76 17.46
N THR A 279 17.19 7.78 18.19
CA THR A 279 17.96 7.99 19.43
C THR A 279 19.45 8.23 19.18
N ASP A 280 19.96 7.87 17.98
CA ASP A 280 21.36 7.97 17.61
C ASP A 280 21.76 9.44 17.33
N ASP A 281 22.67 9.96 18.11
CA ASP A 281 23.11 11.35 18.08
C ASP A 281 23.97 11.75 16.86
N ARG A 282 24.34 10.79 16.03
CA ARG A 282 25.02 11.02 14.74
C ARG A 282 24.09 11.58 13.67
N PHE A 283 22.79 11.56 13.91
CA PHE A 283 21.77 12.05 12.99
C PHE A 283 21.04 13.25 13.57
N GLU A 284 20.64 14.17 12.71
CA GLU A 284 19.85 15.35 13.06
C GLU A 284 18.51 15.37 12.32
N GLU A 285 17.49 15.86 12.99
CA GLU A 285 16.17 16.07 12.40
C GLU A 285 16.18 17.29 11.49
N ILE A 286 15.75 17.12 10.25
CA ILE A 286 15.73 18.21 9.25
C ILE A 286 14.31 18.63 8.87
N ALA A 287 13.29 17.80 9.11
CA ALA A 287 11.92 18.15 8.82
C ALA A 287 10.92 17.32 9.63
N GLN A 288 9.74 17.89 9.86
CA GLN A 288 8.57 17.23 10.43
C GLN A 288 7.39 17.26 9.47
N MET A 289 6.69 16.13 9.37
CA MET A 289 5.53 15.98 8.51
C MET A 289 4.35 15.40 9.27
N LYS A 290 3.30 16.16 9.44
CA LYS A 290 2.06 15.68 10.08
C LYS A 290 1.31 14.77 9.12
N LYS A 291 0.93 13.57 9.58
CA LYS A 291 0.06 12.66 8.84
C LYS A 291 -1.06 12.14 9.73
N ILE A 292 -2.21 11.88 9.13
CA ILE A 292 -3.35 11.29 9.82
C ILE A 292 -3.30 9.78 9.60
N LEU A 293 -3.09 9.02 10.67
CA LEU A 293 -3.26 7.56 10.67
C LEU A 293 -4.72 7.24 10.94
N ARG A 294 -5.34 6.50 10.02
CA ARG A 294 -6.70 6.01 10.15
C ARG A 294 -6.65 4.56 10.64
N TYR A 295 -6.86 4.34 11.94
CA TYR A 295 -6.91 2.99 12.52
C TYR A 295 -8.28 2.34 12.35
N ASN A 296 -9.36 3.13 12.49
CA ASN A 296 -10.77 2.71 12.32
C ASN A 296 -11.58 3.90 11.81
N SER A 297 -12.83 3.66 11.40
CA SER A 297 -13.75 4.69 10.91
C SER A 297 -13.96 5.90 11.84
N ASN A 298 -13.67 5.74 13.14
CA ASN A 298 -13.95 6.74 14.17
C ASN A 298 -12.70 7.25 14.92
N THR A 299 -11.52 6.72 14.63
CA THR A 299 -10.29 7.15 15.29
C THR A 299 -9.24 7.56 14.27
N ASN A 300 -9.12 8.86 14.10
CA ASN A 300 -8.00 9.48 13.39
C ASN A 300 -6.94 9.86 14.41
N LYS A 301 -5.74 9.30 14.31
CA LYS A 301 -4.60 9.72 15.14
C LYS A 301 -3.68 10.57 14.28
N LEU A 302 -3.48 11.81 14.69
CA LEU A 302 -2.44 12.65 14.11
C LEU A 302 -1.08 12.12 14.58
N THR A 303 -0.20 11.81 13.64
CA THR A 303 1.18 11.41 13.91
C THR A 303 2.13 12.32 13.18
N THR A 304 3.30 12.52 13.75
CA THR A 304 4.37 13.28 13.13
C THR A 304 5.44 12.32 12.64
N GLU A 305 5.66 12.32 11.36
CA GLU A 305 6.80 11.68 10.71
C GLU A 305 7.95 12.66 10.68
N ARG A 306 9.17 12.21 10.93
CA ARG A 306 10.37 13.05 10.88
C ARG A 306 11.33 12.55 9.83
N LEU A 307 12.05 13.46 9.23
CA LEU A 307 13.14 13.16 8.31
C LEU A 307 14.46 13.55 8.99
N TYR A 308 15.39 12.61 9.00
CA TYR A 308 16.71 12.76 9.59
C TYR A 308 17.80 12.62 8.53
N THR A 309 18.97 13.21 8.81
CA THR A 309 20.18 13.00 8.00
C THR A 309 21.42 12.96 8.90
N GLN A 310 22.58 12.55 8.37
CA GLN A 310 23.83 12.55 9.12
C GLN A 310 24.23 13.99 9.48
N LYS A 311 24.60 14.24 10.74
CA LYS A 311 25.05 15.56 11.21
C LYS A 311 26.20 16.10 10.38
N GLY A 312 26.06 17.35 9.93
CA GLY A 312 27.10 18.11 9.23
C GLY A 312 27.40 17.64 7.81
N LYS A 313 26.75 16.60 7.30
CA LYS A 313 26.92 16.18 5.91
C LYS A 313 26.00 16.89 4.93
N TRP A 314 24.91 17.48 5.44
CA TRP A 314 23.95 18.19 4.61
C TRP A 314 23.70 19.59 5.15
N THR A 315 24.20 20.59 4.43
CA THR A 315 24.08 22.02 4.84
C THR A 315 23.11 22.83 3.98
N HIS A 316 22.52 22.23 2.95
CA HIS A 316 21.56 22.92 2.07
C HIS A 316 20.12 22.52 2.44
N TYR A 317 19.57 23.26 3.39
CA TYR A 317 18.12 23.30 3.58
C TYR A 317 17.54 24.32 2.60
N PRO A 318 16.50 24.01 1.82
CA PRO A 318 15.74 25.05 1.12
C PRO A 318 15.24 26.04 2.19
N GLU A 319 15.45 27.34 1.98
CA GLU A 319 15.05 28.41 2.93
C GLU A 319 13.55 28.42 3.25
N THR A 320 12.76 27.63 2.52
CA THR A 320 11.29 27.55 2.56
C THR A 320 10.71 26.49 3.51
N ILE A 321 11.52 25.83 4.36
CA ILE A 321 11.01 24.76 5.27
C ILE A 321 10.04 25.32 6.30
N PHE A 322 10.13 26.57 6.69
CA PHE A 322 9.23 27.20 7.66
C PHE A 322 7.88 27.61 7.09
N ASP A 323 7.73 27.68 5.74
CA ASP A 323 6.48 28.04 5.08
C ASP A 323 5.56 26.84 4.82
N LEU A 324 5.95 25.62 5.19
CA LEU A 324 5.19 24.38 5.01
C LEU A 324 4.51 23.89 6.32
N LEU A 325 4.58 24.68 7.38
CA LEU A 325 3.84 24.46 8.63
C LEU A 325 2.52 25.19 8.58
#